data_e8b659b97b3751ceeb1ad7f73ccf1850
#
_entry.id   e8b659b97b3751ceeb1ad7f73ccf1850
#
_cell.length_a   1.000
_cell.length_b   1.000
_cell.length_c   1.000
_cell.angle_alpha   90.00
_cell.angle_beta   90.00
_cell.angle_gamma   90.00
#
_symmetry.space_group_name_H-M   'P 1'
#
loop_
_entity.id
_entity.type
_entity.pdbx_description
1 polymer ?
#
loop_
_entity_poly.entity_id
_entity_poly.type
_entity_poly.pdbx_seq_one_letter_code
_entity_poly.pdbx_strand_id
1 'polypeptide(L)'
;MVKEKMKKTKIVCTIGPASQDKEMLKKLIKAGMNVMRCNFSHGDYEEHGMKMDILREVNKEIGSDVAIMLDTKGPEIRTGAFEGGFTEFKKGQVSVITPEEIVGSADRFTISYKELYKDVKPGAYILVNDGQVALLVDHVEGQDIYCVAANDGRVKNTRGINVPGTKLQFEFLSEKDKNDLIFGCKQDVNFIAASFVRRKQDVLDIKKLIAENGKPDIKVLPKIECVEGVENIDEIIEVADGIMVARGDLGVEVPAEDVPLIQKSIIKKCNAAGKIVITATQMLESMQENPRPTRAEVSDVANAIYDGTDAIMLSGESAQGKYPEEAVLTMNKIAHKIEESLDYASILRRAIRTADNSNSSEAICMSVAEIAANFNVSAIIAFTETGATAKRMSRYRPHCPIIAPTPSDDTVKKLALNWGVKPVLCKSMKSREGLMDLAMVIAKENGISAGEQVIVTGGTPGVSGLTSYLEIVTIK
;
A
#
# COMPACT_ATOMS: atom_id res chain seq x y z
N MET A 1 -11.15 -14.24 30.35
CA MET A 1 -10.57 -13.26 29.43
C MET A 1 -11.20 -13.50 28.07
N VAL A 2 -11.85 -12.50 27.48
CA VAL A 2 -12.37 -12.62 26.09
C VAL A 2 -11.14 -12.75 25.18
N LYS A 3 -11.04 -13.86 24.41
CA LYS A 3 -9.97 -14.02 23.43
C LYS A 3 -10.04 -12.81 22.47
N GLU A 4 -8.97 -12.03 22.41
CA GLU A 4 -8.90 -10.92 21.48
C GLU A 4 -8.91 -11.50 20.05
N LYS A 5 -9.96 -11.20 19.29
CA LYS A 5 -10.10 -11.70 17.93
C LYS A 5 -8.99 -11.09 17.07
N MET A 6 -8.36 -11.89 16.23
CA MET A 6 -7.33 -11.42 15.31
C MET A 6 -7.90 -10.38 14.33
N LYS A 7 -7.29 -9.18 14.27
CA LYS A 7 -7.57 -8.18 13.25
C LYS A 7 -7.21 -8.71 11.86
N LYS A 8 -8.08 -8.52 10.89
CA LYS A 8 -7.91 -9.00 9.51
C LYS A 8 -7.33 -7.94 8.57
N THR A 9 -7.83 -6.70 8.66
CA THR A 9 -7.30 -5.55 7.90
C THR A 9 -5.90 -5.20 8.38
N LYS A 10 -4.95 -5.04 7.46
CA LYS A 10 -3.55 -4.78 7.79
C LYS A 10 -3.30 -3.28 8.01
N ILE A 11 -2.27 -2.95 8.77
CA ILE A 11 -1.86 -1.56 9.02
C ILE A 11 -0.44 -1.36 8.54
N VAL A 12 -0.26 -0.37 7.68
CA VAL A 12 1.04 0.13 7.21
C VAL A 12 1.33 1.43 7.96
N CYS A 13 2.51 1.52 8.59
CA CYS A 13 2.93 2.74 9.28
C CYS A 13 4.19 3.31 8.65
N THR A 14 4.16 4.59 8.30
CA THR A 14 5.37 5.30 7.89
C THR A 14 6.21 5.61 9.13
N ILE A 15 7.49 5.25 9.07
CA ILE A 15 8.42 5.47 10.17
C ILE A 15 9.27 6.70 9.89
N GLY A 16 9.28 7.61 10.86
CA GLY A 16 10.01 8.87 10.83
C GLY A 16 10.45 9.31 12.22
N PRO A 17 10.79 10.60 12.41
CA PRO A 17 11.38 11.08 13.66
C PRO A 17 10.61 10.75 14.92
N ALA A 18 9.27 10.65 14.87
CA ALA A 18 8.44 10.35 16.03
C ALA A 18 8.38 8.86 16.38
N SER A 19 8.87 7.97 15.50
CA SER A 19 8.62 6.53 15.62
C SER A 19 9.83 5.64 15.31
N GLN A 20 10.99 6.20 15.00
CA GLN A 20 12.17 5.44 14.56
C GLN A 20 12.95 4.76 15.70
N ASP A 21 12.70 5.09 16.95
CA ASP A 21 13.38 4.46 18.07
C ASP A 21 12.81 3.07 18.39
N LYS A 22 13.67 2.23 18.98
CA LYS A 22 13.38 0.81 19.24
C LYS A 22 12.14 0.60 20.13
N GLU A 23 11.95 1.42 21.14
CA GLU A 23 10.84 1.26 22.09
C GLU A 23 9.51 1.69 21.45
N MET A 24 9.53 2.76 20.66
CA MET A 24 8.32 3.15 19.90
C MET A 24 7.97 2.12 18.84
N LEU A 25 8.93 1.55 18.11
CA LEU A 25 8.65 0.47 17.17
C LEU A 25 7.98 -0.73 17.85
N LYS A 26 8.45 -1.15 19.05
CA LYS A 26 7.78 -2.20 19.83
C LYS A 26 6.34 -1.84 20.18
N LYS A 27 6.07 -0.59 20.52
CA LYS A 27 4.71 -0.12 20.82
C LYS A 27 3.82 -0.15 19.57
N LEU A 28 4.31 0.35 18.43
CA LEU A 28 3.55 0.33 17.18
C LEU A 28 3.23 -1.10 16.72
N ILE A 29 4.17 -2.03 16.87
CA ILE A 29 3.95 -3.45 16.55
C ILE A 29 2.86 -4.03 17.44
N LYS A 30 2.95 -3.81 18.77
CA LYS A 30 1.93 -4.26 19.74
C LYS A 30 0.57 -3.58 19.48
N ALA A 31 0.56 -2.33 19.05
CA ALA A 31 -0.65 -1.61 18.65
C ALA A 31 -1.30 -2.13 17.37
N GLY A 32 -0.58 -2.93 16.56
CA GLY A 32 -1.14 -3.61 15.38
C GLY A 32 -0.49 -3.29 14.04
N MET A 33 0.68 -2.66 14.00
CA MET A 33 1.47 -2.45 12.77
C MET A 33 1.86 -3.79 12.15
N ASN A 34 1.65 -3.92 10.82
CA ASN A 34 2.00 -5.11 10.04
C ASN A 34 3.14 -4.85 9.06
N VAL A 35 3.27 -3.62 8.57
CA VAL A 35 4.31 -3.22 7.61
C VAL A 35 4.87 -1.86 8.00
N MET A 36 6.20 -1.77 8.04
CA MET A 36 6.95 -0.53 8.16
C MET A 36 7.18 0.06 6.78
N ARG A 37 6.71 1.29 6.54
CA ARG A 37 6.98 2.05 5.31
C ARG A 37 8.13 3.02 5.54
N CYS A 38 9.14 2.95 4.66
CA CYS A 38 10.23 3.92 4.55
C CYS A 38 9.98 4.80 3.32
N ASN A 39 9.75 6.10 3.52
CA ASN A 39 9.48 7.05 2.45
C ASN A 39 10.78 7.68 1.94
N PHE A 40 11.24 7.28 0.76
CA PHE A 40 12.49 7.73 0.13
C PHE A 40 12.39 9.12 -0.53
N SER A 41 11.24 9.79 -0.41
CA SER A 41 11.15 11.23 -0.72
C SER A 41 11.91 12.09 0.30
N HIS A 42 12.20 11.54 1.49
CA HIS A 42 12.91 12.18 2.60
C HIS A 42 13.98 11.27 3.15
N GLY A 43 14.96 11.85 3.86
CA GLY A 43 16.06 11.10 4.46
C GLY A 43 17.11 10.62 3.46
N ASP A 44 18.11 9.93 3.96
CA ASP A 44 19.17 9.32 3.17
C ASP A 44 19.28 7.80 3.41
N TYR A 45 20.21 7.15 2.72
CA TYR A 45 20.37 5.69 2.81
C TYR A 45 20.85 5.21 4.17
N GLU A 46 21.63 6.01 4.88
CA GLU A 46 22.10 5.68 6.23
C GLU A 46 20.95 5.68 7.21
N GLU A 47 20.14 6.72 7.19
CA GLU A 47 18.93 6.85 8.03
C GLU A 47 17.94 5.71 7.76
N HIS A 48 17.64 5.43 6.49
CA HIS A 48 16.72 4.34 6.13
C HIS A 48 17.28 2.96 6.50
N GLY A 49 18.58 2.72 6.27
CA GLY A 49 19.25 1.48 6.66
C GLY A 49 19.17 1.25 8.15
N MET A 50 19.48 2.26 8.97
CA MET A 50 19.38 2.20 10.43
C MET A 50 17.96 1.84 10.90
N LYS A 51 16.91 2.46 10.36
CA LYS A 51 15.50 2.15 10.69
C LYS A 51 15.16 0.69 10.36
N MET A 52 15.59 0.20 9.21
CA MET A 52 15.37 -1.19 8.80
C MET A 52 16.07 -2.18 9.74
N ASP A 53 17.30 -1.88 10.16
CA ASP A 53 18.07 -2.72 11.07
C ASP A 53 17.45 -2.75 12.47
N ILE A 54 17.01 -1.60 13.00
CA ILE A 54 16.29 -1.52 14.27
C ILE A 54 15.01 -2.37 14.20
N LEU A 55 14.25 -2.33 13.10
CA LEU A 55 13.06 -3.18 12.96
C LEU A 55 13.41 -4.67 12.98
N ARG A 56 14.49 -5.08 12.30
CA ARG A 56 14.94 -6.49 12.30
C ARG A 56 15.32 -6.96 13.71
N GLU A 57 16.02 -6.11 14.48
CA GLU A 57 16.30 -6.39 15.88
C GLU A 57 15.03 -6.53 16.72
N VAL A 58 14.09 -5.59 16.56
CA VAL A 58 12.80 -5.62 17.29
C VAL A 58 12.01 -6.88 16.92
N ASN A 59 11.89 -7.20 15.63
CA ASN A 59 11.22 -8.42 15.19
C ASN A 59 11.79 -9.66 15.88
N LYS A 60 13.13 -9.77 15.93
CA LYS A 60 13.81 -10.90 16.60
C LYS A 60 13.57 -10.91 18.11
N GLU A 61 13.57 -9.73 18.75
CA GLU A 61 13.44 -9.60 20.20
C GLU A 61 12.03 -9.98 20.71
N ILE A 62 10.99 -9.53 20.00
CA ILE A 62 9.60 -9.75 20.45
C ILE A 62 8.88 -10.86 19.67
N GLY A 63 9.56 -11.55 18.76
CA GLY A 63 8.99 -12.63 17.94
C GLY A 63 7.91 -12.13 16.99
N SER A 64 8.13 -10.98 16.33
CA SER A 64 7.21 -10.41 15.34
C SER A 64 7.77 -10.51 13.93
N ASP A 65 6.89 -10.37 12.93
CA ASP A 65 7.23 -10.55 11.50
C ASP A 65 6.80 -9.32 10.68
N VAL A 66 7.01 -8.12 11.22
CA VAL A 66 6.68 -6.88 10.51
C VAL A 66 7.58 -6.75 9.27
N ALA A 67 6.94 -6.58 8.12
CA ALA A 67 7.62 -6.48 6.83
C ALA A 67 8.10 -5.04 6.55
N ILE A 68 9.02 -4.89 5.60
CA ILE A 68 9.58 -3.61 5.17
C ILE A 68 9.05 -3.25 3.79
N MET A 69 8.56 -2.02 3.66
CA MET A 69 8.14 -1.40 2.40
C MET A 69 9.00 -0.19 2.10
N LEU A 70 9.64 -0.18 0.95
CA LEU A 70 10.29 0.99 0.36
C LEU A 70 9.27 1.73 -0.50
N ASP A 71 9.09 3.02 -0.27
CA ASP A 71 8.21 3.88 -1.07
C ASP A 71 9.08 4.87 -1.83
N THR A 72 9.09 4.79 -3.16
CA THR A 72 9.94 5.60 -4.03
C THR A 72 9.45 7.04 -4.09
N LYS A 73 10.35 7.96 -4.42
CA LYS A 73 9.98 9.35 -4.65
C LYS A 73 9.12 9.51 -5.89
N GLY A 74 9.48 8.80 -6.95
CA GLY A 74 8.85 8.92 -8.26
C GLY A 74 9.26 10.16 -9.05
N PRO A 75 8.79 10.28 -10.29
CA PRO A 75 9.12 11.36 -11.19
C PRO A 75 8.30 12.62 -10.87
N GLU A 76 8.75 13.42 -9.93
CA GLU A 76 8.12 14.69 -9.57
C GLU A 76 8.65 15.87 -10.39
N ILE A 77 7.74 16.73 -10.83
CA ILE A 77 8.09 18.05 -11.34
C ILE A 77 8.09 19.04 -10.17
N ARG A 78 9.11 19.87 -10.06
CA ARG A 78 9.24 20.87 -9.00
C ARG A 78 9.60 22.24 -9.54
N THR A 79 9.15 23.30 -8.85
CA THR A 79 9.62 24.68 -9.11
C THR A 79 11.11 24.80 -8.79
N GLY A 80 11.79 25.74 -9.45
CA GLY A 80 13.11 26.20 -9.06
C GLY A 80 13.11 26.99 -7.76
N ALA A 81 14.23 27.69 -7.51
CA ALA A 81 14.36 28.62 -6.40
C ALA A 81 13.70 29.98 -6.75
N PHE A 82 13.14 30.64 -5.74
CA PHE A 82 12.59 31.97 -5.84
C PHE A 82 13.45 32.99 -5.07
N GLU A 83 13.45 34.24 -5.49
CA GLU A 83 14.11 35.32 -4.76
C GLU A 83 13.53 35.42 -3.34
N GLY A 84 14.40 35.53 -2.34
CA GLY A 84 13.98 35.56 -0.94
C GLY A 84 13.37 34.26 -0.40
N GLY A 85 13.44 33.13 -1.14
CA GLY A 85 12.99 31.82 -0.70
C GLY A 85 11.51 31.51 -0.92
N PHE A 86 10.74 32.43 -1.43
CA PHE A 86 9.32 32.27 -1.79
C PHE A 86 8.87 33.33 -2.80
N THR A 87 7.71 33.09 -3.40
CA THR A 87 7.03 34.08 -4.25
C THR A 87 5.52 34.12 -3.95
N GLU A 88 4.83 35.18 -4.32
CA GLU A 88 3.39 35.34 -4.17
C GLU A 88 2.75 35.61 -5.54
N PHE A 89 1.86 34.71 -5.92
CA PHE A 89 1.04 34.85 -7.12
C PHE A 89 -0.23 35.64 -6.79
N LYS A 90 -0.68 36.47 -7.73
CA LYS A 90 -1.94 37.20 -7.64
C LYS A 90 -2.88 36.76 -8.75
N LYS A 91 -4.14 36.58 -8.46
CA LYS A 91 -5.18 36.21 -9.44
C LYS A 91 -5.15 37.17 -10.63
N GLY A 92 -5.10 36.60 -11.83
CA GLY A 92 -5.01 37.35 -13.08
C GLY A 92 -3.59 37.77 -13.48
N GLN A 93 -2.56 37.55 -12.64
CA GLN A 93 -1.17 37.79 -12.97
C GLN A 93 -0.70 36.85 -14.07
N VAL A 94 0.00 37.39 -15.05
CA VAL A 94 0.70 36.61 -16.07
C VAL A 94 2.02 36.14 -15.50
N SER A 95 2.30 34.84 -15.66
CA SER A 95 3.52 34.19 -15.22
C SER A 95 4.10 33.37 -16.37
N VAL A 96 5.41 33.36 -16.52
CA VAL A 96 6.12 32.60 -17.55
C VAL A 96 6.92 31.50 -16.92
N ILE A 97 6.65 30.25 -17.35
CA ILE A 97 7.47 29.10 -16.98
C ILE A 97 8.51 28.89 -18.08
N THR A 98 9.79 28.89 -17.72
CA THR A 98 10.90 28.82 -18.66
C THR A 98 11.82 27.63 -18.38
N PRO A 99 12.42 27.00 -19.41
CA PRO A 99 13.45 25.98 -19.21
C PRO A 99 14.80 26.54 -18.72
N GLU A 100 15.00 27.88 -18.82
CA GLU A 100 16.24 28.53 -18.37
C GLU A 100 16.44 28.39 -16.86
N GLU A 101 17.68 28.13 -16.44
CA GLU A 101 18.03 28.08 -15.01
C GLU A 101 18.14 29.48 -14.44
N ILE A 102 17.10 29.90 -13.71
CA ILE A 102 17.03 31.24 -13.09
C ILE A 102 16.58 31.10 -11.63
N VAL A 103 16.95 32.09 -10.81
CA VAL A 103 16.24 32.36 -9.56
C VAL A 103 15.00 33.16 -9.96
N GLY A 104 13.84 32.57 -9.73
CA GLY A 104 12.57 33.04 -10.28
C GLY A 104 11.82 34.02 -9.39
N SER A 105 10.74 34.54 -9.94
CA SER A 105 9.71 35.35 -9.29
C SER A 105 8.33 34.84 -9.73
N ALA A 106 7.25 35.50 -9.28
CA ALA A 106 5.90 35.16 -9.77
C ALA A 106 5.71 35.51 -11.26
N ASP A 107 6.52 36.41 -11.81
CA ASP A 107 6.41 36.81 -13.22
C ASP A 107 7.12 35.82 -14.15
N ARG A 108 8.26 35.25 -13.71
CA ARG A 108 9.03 34.27 -14.50
C ARG A 108 9.77 33.31 -13.55
N PHE A 109 9.63 32.01 -13.76
CA PHE A 109 10.29 31.01 -12.97
C PHE A 109 10.58 29.72 -13.77
N THR A 110 11.48 28.90 -13.25
CA THR A 110 11.88 27.63 -13.86
C THR A 110 11.28 26.44 -13.10
N ILE A 111 11.27 25.29 -13.79
CA ILE A 111 10.84 24.00 -13.23
C ILE A 111 11.85 22.90 -13.56
N SER A 112 11.79 21.78 -12.84
CA SER A 112 12.71 20.65 -13.04
C SER A 112 12.52 19.94 -14.39
N TYR A 113 11.29 19.83 -14.90
CA TYR A 113 10.99 19.23 -16.21
C TYR A 113 11.03 20.28 -17.32
N LYS A 114 12.19 20.43 -17.95
CA LYS A 114 12.48 21.47 -18.93
C LYS A 114 11.68 21.36 -20.24
N GLU A 115 11.16 20.19 -20.52
CA GLU A 115 10.41 19.92 -21.77
C GLU A 115 8.88 20.01 -21.62
N LEU A 116 8.38 20.48 -20.46
CA LEU A 116 6.94 20.61 -20.21
C LEU A 116 6.20 21.41 -21.30
N TYR A 117 6.88 22.37 -21.96
CA TYR A 117 6.32 23.14 -23.07
C TYR A 117 5.88 22.28 -24.27
N LYS A 118 6.41 21.05 -24.42
CA LYS A 118 6.00 20.11 -25.47
C LYS A 118 4.71 19.37 -25.14
N ASP A 119 4.41 19.22 -23.86
CA ASP A 119 3.32 18.38 -23.37
C ASP A 119 2.05 19.18 -23.08
N VAL A 120 2.17 20.45 -22.65
CA VAL A 120 1.02 21.28 -22.29
C VAL A 120 0.36 21.92 -23.51
N LYS A 121 -0.92 22.21 -23.37
CA LYS A 121 -1.73 22.90 -24.38
C LYS A 121 -2.47 24.09 -23.73
N PRO A 122 -2.86 25.12 -24.52
CA PRO A 122 -3.75 26.17 -24.03
C PRO A 122 -4.98 25.59 -23.34
N GLY A 123 -5.33 26.14 -22.18
CA GLY A 123 -6.42 25.65 -21.33
C GLY A 123 -6.04 24.58 -20.31
N ALA A 124 -4.82 24.02 -20.36
CA ALA A 124 -4.33 23.12 -19.31
C ALA A 124 -4.08 23.89 -18.01
N TYR A 125 -4.28 23.24 -16.87
CA TYR A 125 -3.90 23.76 -15.56
C TYR A 125 -2.53 23.23 -15.15
N ILE A 126 -1.68 24.10 -14.62
CA ILE A 126 -0.45 23.76 -13.92
C ILE A 126 -0.68 24.10 -12.45
N LEU A 127 -0.75 23.08 -11.61
CA LEU A 127 -0.99 23.21 -10.18
C LEU A 127 0.34 23.24 -9.44
N VAL A 128 0.53 24.23 -8.59
CA VAL A 128 1.76 24.44 -7.82
C VAL A 128 1.48 24.30 -6.34
N ASN A 129 2.38 23.61 -5.60
CA ASN A 129 2.30 23.40 -4.16
C ASN A 129 0.98 22.73 -3.77
N ASP A 130 0.77 21.50 -4.25
CA ASP A 130 -0.43 20.67 -4.01
C ASP A 130 -1.74 21.39 -4.38
N GLY A 131 -1.73 22.14 -5.47
CA GLY A 131 -2.89 22.88 -5.97
C GLY A 131 -3.21 24.18 -5.23
N GLN A 132 -2.36 24.63 -4.30
CA GLN A 132 -2.57 25.93 -3.63
C GLN A 132 -2.51 27.11 -4.58
N VAL A 133 -1.74 27.02 -5.67
CA VAL A 133 -1.75 27.97 -6.78
C VAL A 133 -2.07 27.21 -8.06
N ALA A 134 -3.06 27.69 -8.80
CA ALA A 134 -3.44 27.17 -10.11
C ALA A 134 -3.06 28.18 -11.19
N LEU A 135 -2.29 27.74 -12.17
CA LEU A 135 -1.86 28.51 -13.33
C LEU A 135 -2.56 27.95 -14.57
N LEU A 136 -3.37 28.75 -15.24
CA LEU A 136 -4.02 28.37 -16.50
C LEU A 136 -3.07 28.70 -17.67
N VAL A 137 -2.70 27.70 -18.45
CA VAL A 137 -1.88 27.89 -19.66
C VAL A 137 -2.66 28.68 -20.69
N ASP A 138 -2.14 29.84 -21.10
CA ASP A 138 -2.68 30.68 -22.15
C ASP A 138 -2.13 30.24 -23.51
N HIS A 139 -0.80 30.25 -23.66
CA HIS A 139 -0.12 29.79 -24.89
C HIS A 139 1.32 29.36 -24.58
N VAL A 140 1.95 28.77 -25.58
CA VAL A 140 3.38 28.46 -25.58
C VAL A 140 4.05 29.22 -26.71
N GLU A 141 5.11 29.98 -26.38
CA GLU A 141 5.92 30.69 -27.36
C GLU A 141 7.39 30.24 -27.26
N GLY A 142 7.90 29.61 -28.31
CA GLY A 142 9.22 28.99 -28.29
C GLY A 142 9.27 27.84 -27.27
N GLN A 143 10.01 28.04 -26.18
CA GLN A 143 10.11 27.09 -25.07
C GLN A 143 9.49 27.63 -23.77
N ASP A 144 8.94 28.83 -23.80
CA ASP A 144 8.30 29.48 -22.67
C ASP A 144 6.80 29.17 -22.64
N ILE A 145 6.28 28.87 -21.45
CA ILE A 145 4.85 28.60 -21.21
C ILE A 145 4.27 29.82 -20.51
N TYR A 146 3.37 30.53 -21.18
CA TYR A 146 2.66 31.67 -20.63
C TYR A 146 1.40 31.21 -19.91
N CYS A 147 1.27 31.59 -18.65
CA CYS A 147 0.17 31.19 -17.79
C CYS A 147 -0.47 32.41 -17.13
N VAL A 148 -1.74 32.26 -16.75
CA VAL A 148 -2.47 33.24 -15.94
C VAL A 148 -2.82 32.56 -14.59
N ALA A 149 -2.45 33.23 -13.48
CA ALA A 149 -2.79 32.72 -12.15
C ALA A 149 -4.31 32.80 -11.91
N ALA A 150 -4.93 31.66 -11.60
CA ALA A 150 -6.37 31.54 -11.38
C ALA A 150 -6.78 31.99 -9.96
N ASN A 151 -5.86 31.97 -9.01
CA ASN A 151 -6.07 32.37 -7.62
C ASN A 151 -4.81 33.00 -7.00
N ASP A 152 -4.99 33.65 -5.85
CA ASP A 152 -3.87 34.13 -5.04
C ASP A 152 -3.21 32.95 -4.30
N GLY A 153 -1.89 33.03 -4.07
CA GLY A 153 -1.21 32.05 -3.24
C GLY A 153 0.29 32.32 -3.07
N ARG A 154 0.88 31.74 -2.02
CA ARG A 154 2.30 31.84 -1.70
C ARG A 154 3.00 30.51 -1.93
N VAL A 155 4.07 30.53 -2.70
CA VAL A 155 4.83 29.33 -3.05
C VAL A 155 6.28 29.48 -2.58
N LYS A 156 6.78 28.51 -1.81
CA LYS A 156 8.19 28.42 -1.40
C LYS A 156 9.03 27.75 -2.49
N ASN A 157 10.36 27.76 -2.32
CA ASN A 157 11.30 27.06 -3.19
C ASN A 157 10.96 25.57 -3.34
N THR A 158 11.25 25.02 -4.50
CA THR A 158 11.23 23.57 -4.79
C THR A 158 9.92 22.86 -4.46
N ARG A 159 8.77 23.51 -4.75
CA ARG A 159 7.44 22.92 -4.56
C ARG A 159 7.01 22.06 -5.72
N GLY A 160 6.23 21.02 -5.40
CA GLY A 160 5.65 20.10 -6.38
C GLY A 160 4.78 20.82 -7.41
N ILE A 161 4.79 20.30 -8.63
CA ILE A 161 3.96 20.74 -9.74
C ILE A 161 3.20 19.51 -10.26
N ASN A 162 1.89 19.67 -10.41
CA ASN A 162 1.00 18.72 -11.06
C ASN A 162 0.42 19.35 -12.33
N VAL A 163 0.19 18.53 -13.34
CA VAL A 163 -0.41 18.97 -14.62
C VAL A 163 -1.55 18.03 -14.97
N PRO A 164 -2.71 18.15 -14.30
CA PRO A 164 -3.82 17.21 -14.43
C PRO A 164 -4.25 16.99 -15.88
N GLY A 165 -4.47 15.73 -16.24
CA GLY A 165 -4.93 15.34 -17.58
C GLY A 165 -3.92 15.51 -18.71
N THR A 166 -2.68 15.93 -18.43
CA THR A 166 -1.60 16.05 -19.41
C THR A 166 -0.72 14.80 -19.39
N LYS A 167 -0.53 14.16 -20.57
CA LYS A 167 0.38 13.02 -20.70
C LYS A 167 1.81 13.51 -20.79
N LEU A 168 2.53 13.35 -19.68
CA LEU A 168 3.93 13.76 -19.56
C LEU A 168 4.87 12.72 -20.17
N GLN A 169 5.87 13.16 -20.95
CA GLN A 169 6.75 12.28 -21.73
C GLN A 169 8.14 12.07 -21.10
N PHE A 170 8.30 12.33 -19.81
CA PHE A 170 9.56 12.06 -19.13
C PHE A 170 9.72 10.56 -18.76
N GLU A 171 10.97 10.13 -18.58
CA GLU A 171 11.28 8.78 -18.10
C GLU A 171 10.66 8.53 -16.71
N PHE A 172 10.03 7.37 -16.54
CA PHE A 172 9.39 7.01 -15.29
C PHE A 172 10.40 6.82 -14.15
N LEU A 173 11.49 6.08 -14.38
CA LEU A 173 12.53 5.85 -13.38
C LEU A 173 13.63 6.90 -13.48
N SER A 174 13.65 7.85 -12.54
CA SER A 174 14.79 8.73 -12.36
C SER A 174 16.04 7.96 -11.90
N GLU A 175 17.23 8.54 -12.06
CA GLU A 175 18.47 7.96 -11.53
C GLU A 175 18.41 7.77 -10.00
N LYS A 176 17.72 8.68 -9.29
CA LYS A 176 17.48 8.53 -7.86
C LYS A 176 16.62 7.30 -7.58
N ASP A 177 15.48 7.15 -8.28
CA ASP A 177 14.60 6.00 -8.06
C ASP A 177 15.29 4.67 -8.38
N LYS A 178 16.10 4.61 -9.44
CA LYS A 178 16.92 3.44 -9.75
C LYS A 178 17.87 3.08 -8.59
N ASN A 179 18.57 4.08 -8.05
CA ASN A 179 19.46 3.88 -6.90
C ASN A 179 18.71 3.49 -5.63
N ASP A 180 17.54 4.08 -5.37
CA ASP A 180 16.67 3.73 -4.25
C ASP A 180 16.21 2.26 -4.34
N LEU A 181 15.81 1.80 -5.52
CA LEU A 181 15.42 0.42 -5.78
C LEU A 181 16.59 -0.56 -5.60
N ILE A 182 17.79 -0.22 -6.10
CA ILE A 182 19.01 -1.01 -5.90
C ILE A 182 19.36 -1.09 -4.40
N PHE A 183 19.23 0.00 -3.67
CA PHE A 183 19.40 0.01 -2.22
C PHE A 183 18.37 -0.89 -1.53
N GLY A 184 17.09 -0.83 -1.93
CA GLY A 184 16.03 -1.70 -1.43
C GLY A 184 16.34 -3.18 -1.67
N CYS A 185 16.89 -3.53 -2.84
CA CYS A 185 17.35 -4.90 -3.14
C CYS A 185 18.46 -5.35 -2.18
N LYS A 186 19.44 -4.49 -1.91
CA LYS A 186 20.54 -4.78 -0.95
C LYS A 186 20.05 -4.92 0.48
N GLN A 187 19.00 -4.19 0.83
CA GLN A 187 18.37 -4.20 2.14
C GLN A 187 17.27 -5.26 2.30
N ASP A 188 17.08 -6.15 1.34
CA ASP A 188 16.07 -7.23 1.43
C ASP A 188 14.67 -6.72 1.82
N VAL A 189 14.21 -5.61 1.21
CA VAL A 189 12.86 -5.12 1.44
C VAL A 189 11.82 -6.10 0.85
N ASN A 190 10.65 -6.17 1.46
CA ASN A 190 9.62 -7.12 1.05
C ASN A 190 8.66 -6.53 0.01
N PHE A 191 8.45 -5.21 0.07
CA PHE A 191 7.53 -4.47 -0.79
C PHE A 191 8.20 -3.21 -1.33
N ILE A 192 7.82 -2.84 -2.55
CA ILE A 192 8.09 -1.54 -3.17
C ILE A 192 6.75 -0.89 -3.47
N ALA A 193 6.49 0.27 -2.88
CA ALA A 193 5.42 1.16 -3.27
C ALA A 193 6.00 2.14 -4.31
N ALA A 194 5.55 2.07 -5.55
CA ALA A 194 6.11 2.82 -6.66
C ALA A 194 5.24 4.05 -6.96
N SER A 195 5.79 5.25 -6.75
CA SER A 195 5.09 6.52 -6.92
C SER A 195 4.84 6.88 -8.38
N PHE A 196 3.70 7.52 -8.65
CA PHE A 196 3.30 8.07 -9.94
C PHE A 196 3.32 7.08 -11.11
N VAL A 197 2.93 5.82 -10.87
CA VAL A 197 2.79 4.82 -11.93
C VAL A 197 1.63 5.22 -12.84
N ARG A 198 1.91 5.28 -14.15
CA ARG A 198 0.97 5.73 -15.18
C ARG A 198 0.46 4.58 -16.06
N ARG A 199 1.27 3.53 -16.26
CA ARG A 199 0.99 2.45 -17.20
C ARG A 199 1.69 1.14 -16.81
N LYS A 200 1.28 0.06 -17.43
CA LYS A 200 1.86 -1.29 -17.26
C LYS A 200 3.38 -1.32 -17.39
N GLN A 201 3.94 -0.58 -18.36
CA GLN A 201 5.38 -0.59 -18.62
C GLN A 201 6.18 -0.07 -17.43
N ASP A 202 5.69 0.93 -16.71
CA ASP A 202 6.35 1.48 -15.53
C ASP A 202 6.57 0.40 -14.45
N VAL A 203 5.57 -0.48 -14.26
CA VAL A 203 5.67 -1.63 -13.33
C VAL A 203 6.67 -2.67 -13.82
N LEU A 204 6.66 -2.97 -15.13
CA LEU A 204 7.57 -3.94 -15.73
C LEU A 204 9.03 -3.47 -15.66
N ASP A 205 9.29 -2.17 -15.82
CA ASP A 205 10.62 -1.60 -15.70
C ASP A 205 11.19 -1.74 -14.27
N ILE A 206 10.35 -1.51 -13.25
CA ILE A 206 10.74 -1.78 -11.85
C ILE A 206 11.03 -3.27 -11.66
N LYS A 207 10.11 -4.15 -12.08
CA LYS A 207 10.28 -5.60 -11.94
C LYS A 207 11.55 -6.11 -12.64
N LYS A 208 11.87 -5.56 -13.79
CA LYS A 208 13.12 -5.84 -14.51
C LYS A 208 14.34 -5.43 -13.68
N LEU A 209 14.35 -4.19 -13.18
CA LEU A 209 15.48 -3.66 -12.38
C LEU A 209 15.74 -4.48 -11.11
N ILE A 210 14.69 -4.84 -10.35
CA ILE A 210 14.86 -5.64 -9.13
C ILE A 210 15.31 -7.08 -9.45
N ALA A 211 14.86 -7.64 -10.58
CA ALA A 211 15.30 -8.97 -11.03
C ALA A 211 16.78 -8.96 -11.45
N GLU A 212 17.24 -7.93 -12.16
CA GLU A 212 18.64 -7.71 -12.52
C GLU A 212 19.55 -7.55 -11.28
N ASN A 213 18.99 -7.09 -10.15
CA ASN A 213 19.65 -6.99 -8.85
C ASN A 213 19.43 -8.23 -7.96
N GLY A 214 19.00 -9.36 -8.53
CA GLY A 214 18.89 -10.64 -7.85
C GLY A 214 17.69 -10.78 -6.88
N LYS A 215 16.70 -9.88 -6.96
CA LYS A 215 15.53 -9.84 -6.05
C LYS A 215 14.19 -9.86 -6.79
N PRO A 216 13.93 -10.82 -7.71
CA PRO A 216 12.69 -10.85 -8.52
C PRO A 216 11.43 -11.07 -7.69
N ASP A 217 11.58 -11.49 -6.43
CA ASP A 217 10.45 -11.82 -5.55
C ASP A 217 9.92 -10.67 -4.72
N ILE A 218 10.59 -9.50 -4.71
CA ILE A 218 10.07 -8.28 -4.07
C ILE A 218 8.73 -7.92 -4.70
N LYS A 219 7.73 -7.61 -3.88
CA LYS A 219 6.38 -7.28 -4.35
C LYS A 219 6.27 -5.83 -4.73
N VAL A 220 5.82 -5.55 -5.95
CA VAL A 220 5.67 -4.19 -6.49
C VAL A 220 4.20 -3.77 -6.39
N LEU A 221 3.96 -2.68 -5.64
CA LEU A 221 2.65 -2.06 -5.44
C LEU A 221 2.66 -0.66 -6.06
N PRO A 222 2.20 -0.50 -7.31
CA PRO A 222 2.00 0.80 -7.93
C PRO A 222 1.11 1.71 -7.08
N LYS A 223 1.51 2.98 -6.95
CA LYS A 223 0.68 4.02 -6.35
C LYS A 223 -0.08 4.72 -7.46
N ILE A 224 -1.40 4.76 -7.33
CA ILE A 224 -2.28 5.46 -8.28
C ILE A 224 -2.49 6.86 -7.75
N GLU A 225 -1.85 7.82 -8.41
CA GLU A 225 -1.67 9.21 -7.98
C GLU A 225 -2.02 10.22 -9.07
N CYS A 226 -2.30 9.78 -10.29
CA CYS A 226 -2.58 10.64 -11.43
C CYS A 226 -3.70 10.08 -12.33
N VAL A 227 -4.26 10.95 -13.18
CA VAL A 227 -5.35 10.61 -14.11
C VAL A 227 -4.97 9.46 -15.03
N GLU A 228 -3.76 9.48 -15.64
CA GLU A 228 -3.28 8.43 -16.54
C GLU A 228 -3.23 7.06 -15.84
N GLY A 229 -2.80 7.01 -14.57
CA GLY A 229 -2.80 5.78 -13.76
C GLY A 229 -4.20 5.24 -13.48
N VAL A 230 -5.20 6.12 -13.31
CA VAL A 230 -6.61 5.73 -13.17
C VAL A 230 -7.17 5.18 -14.48
N GLU A 231 -6.88 5.82 -15.61
CA GLU A 231 -7.30 5.37 -16.95
C GLU A 231 -6.74 3.98 -17.28
N ASN A 232 -5.49 3.72 -16.95
CA ASN A 232 -4.76 2.49 -17.26
C ASN A 232 -4.81 1.44 -16.12
N ILE A 233 -5.71 1.60 -15.14
CA ILE A 233 -5.72 0.78 -13.93
C ILE A 233 -5.82 -0.73 -14.21
N ASP A 234 -6.55 -1.16 -15.21
CA ASP A 234 -6.76 -2.58 -15.51
C ASP A 234 -5.45 -3.24 -15.99
N GLU A 235 -4.71 -2.59 -16.88
CA GLU A 235 -3.42 -3.11 -17.36
C GLU A 235 -2.33 -3.06 -16.26
N ILE A 236 -2.41 -2.07 -15.35
CA ILE A 236 -1.50 -1.97 -14.21
C ILE A 236 -1.76 -3.13 -13.24
N ILE A 237 -3.02 -3.41 -12.90
CA ILE A 237 -3.41 -4.52 -12.00
C ILE A 237 -2.94 -5.86 -12.55
N GLU A 238 -2.98 -6.07 -13.86
CA GLU A 238 -2.55 -7.32 -14.50
C GLU A 238 -1.13 -7.72 -14.09
N VAL A 239 -0.20 -6.77 -14.08
CA VAL A 239 1.24 -7.01 -13.84
C VAL A 239 1.70 -6.68 -12.42
N ALA A 240 0.92 -5.93 -11.65
CA ALA A 240 1.24 -5.56 -10.27
C ALA A 240 1.04 -6.72 -9.29
N ASP A 241 1.69 -6.66 -8.13
CA ASP A 241 1.44 -7.57 -7.01
C ASP A 241 0.32 -7.07 -6.07
N GLY A 242 0.01 -5.79 -6.14
CA GLY A 242 -1.06 -5.08 -5.46
C GLY A 242 -1.09 -3.63 -5.91
N ILE A 243 -1.98 -2.83 -5.35
CA ILE A 243 -2.16 -1.39 -5.67
C ILE A 243 -2.19 -0.58 -4.38
N MET A 244 -1.65 0.63 -4.40
CA MET A 244 -1.88 1.64 -3.37
C MET A 244 -2.70 2.79 -3.94
N VAL A 245 -3.85 3.05 -3.34
CA VAL A 245 -4.68 4.24 -3.64
C VAL A 245 -4.15 5.38 -2.79
N ALA A 246 -3.31 6.24 -3.36
CA ALA A 246 -2.66 7.35 -2.69
C ALA A 246 -3.48 8.63 -2.88
N ARG A 247 -4.47 8.81 -2.00
CA ARG A 247 -5.54 9.81 -2.14
C ARG A 247 -5.08 11.26 -2.05
N GLY A 248 -3.94 11.51 -1.37
CA GLY A 248 -3.38 12.86 -1.26
C GLY A 248 -3.01 13.43 -2.62
N ASP A 249 -2.10 12.75 -3.33
CA ASP A 249 -1.64 13.18 -4.65
C ASP A 249 -2.74 13.03 -5.71
N LEU A 250 -3.51 11.93 -5.64
CA LEU A 250 -4.64 11.73 -6.55
C LEU A 250 -5.68 12.86 -6.44
N GLY A 251 -5.96 13.37 -5.24
CA GLY A 251 -6.90 14.46 -5.03
C GLY A 251 -6.42 15.84 -5.51
N VAL A 252 -5.14 15.96 -5.88
CA VAL A 252 -4.62 17.14 -6.61
C VAL A 252 -4.84 16.98 -8.12
N GLU A 253 -4.81 15.74 -8.63
CA GLU A 253 -4.89 15.42 -10.05
C GLU A 253 -6.34 15.28 -10.57
N VAL A 254 -7.29 14.94 -9.68
CA VAL A 254 -8.71 14.76 -10.03
C VAL A 254 -9.59 15.62 -9.12
N PRO A 255 -10.83 15.94 -9.53
CA PRO A 255 -11.80 16.58 -8.63
C PRO A 255 -11.97 15.81 -7.33
N ALA A 256 -12.02 16.51 -6.20
CA ALA A 256 -12.07 15.88 -4.88
C ALA A 256 -13.26 14.93 -4.72
N GLU A 257 -14.41 15.25 -5.34
CA GLU A 257 -15.62 14.43 -5.37
C GLU A 257 -15.47 13.11 -6.13
N ASP A 258 -14.48 13.00 -7.03
CA ASP A 258 -14.23 11.77 -7.80
C ASP A 258 -13.32 10.79 -7.05
N VAL A 259 -12.51 11.25 -6.10
CA VAL A 259 -11.57 10.41 -5.34
C VAL A 259 -12.27 9.21 -4.67
N PRO A 260 -13.42 9.35 -3.97
CA PRO A 260 -14.10 8.21 -3.38
C PRO A 260 -14.63 7.20 -4.40
N LEU A 261 -15.04 7.65 -5.59
CA LEU A 261 -15.52 6.78 -6.68
C LEU A 261 -14.36 5.98 -7.26
N ILE A 262 -13.23 6.64 -7.50
CA ILE A 262 -11.99 6.02 -8.00
C ILE A 262 -11.50 4.98 -6.99
N GLN A 263 -11.42 5.32 -5.69
CA GLN A 263 -11.05 4.40 -4.62
C GLN A 263 -11.90 3.13 -4.65
N LYS A 264 -13.22 3.27 -4.64
CA LYS A 264 -14.16 2.13 -4.67
C LYS A 264 -13.98 1.27 -5.92
N SER A 265 -13.76 1.90 -7.07
CA SER A 265 -13.52 1.21 -8.34
C SER A 265 -12.23 0.40 -8.30
N ILE A 266 -11.12 1.00 -7.85
CA ILE A 266 -9.82 0.32 -7.75
C ILE A 266 -9.89 -0.84 -6.76
N ILE A 267 -10.45 -0.64 -5.57
CA ILE A 267 -10.61 -1.71 -4.56
C ILE A 267 -11.40 -2.88 -5.13
N LYS A 268 -12.52 -2.60 -5.81
CA LYS A 268 -13.35 -3.63 -6.44
C LYS A 268 -12.58 -4.43 -7.51
N LYS A 269 -11.81 -3.74 -8.36
CA LYS A 269 -10.99 -4.37 -9.41
C LYS A 269 -9.88 -5.22 -8.82
N CYS A 270 -9.17 -4.72 -7.80
CA CYS A 270 -8.13 -5.47 -7.10
C CYS A 270 -8.68 -6.73 -6.44
N ASN A 271 -9.81 -6.64 -5.73
CA ASN A 271 -10.47 -7.78 -5.11
C ASN A 271 -10.89 -8.84 -6.15
N ALA A 272 -11.43 -8.41 -7.29
CA ALA A 272 -11.78 -9.31 -8.39
C ALA A 272 -10.56 -10.02 -8.99
N ALA A 273 -9.43 -9.33 -9.08
CA ALA A 273 -8.17 -9.87 -9.57
C ALA A 273 -7.36 -10.65 -8.51
N GLY A 274 -7.83 -10.70 -7.25
CA GLY A 274 -7.09 -11.32 -6.13
C GLY A 274 -5.78 -10.61 -5.80
N LYS A 275 -5.70 -9.29 -6.05
CA LYS A 275 -4.54 -8.43 -5.78
C LYS A 275 -4.75 -7.65 -4.49
N ILE A 276 -3.65 -7.39 -3.77
CA ILE A 276 -3.66 -6.58 -2.56
C ILE A 276 -4.02 -5.13 -2.91
N VAL A 277 -4.81 -4.47 -2.06
CA VAL A 277 -5.06 -3.04 -2.17
C VAL A 277 -4.86 -2.34 -0.83
N ILE A 278 -4.11 -1.23 -0.85
CA ILE A 278 -3.84 -0.36 0.30
C ILE A 278 -4.58 0.95 0.07
N THR A 279 -5.37 1.39 1.05
CA THR A 279 -5.92 2.74 1.07
C THR A 279 -5.01 3.62 1.92
N ALA A 280 -4.49 4.70 1.33
CA ALA A 280 -3.43 5.51 1.90
C ALA A 280 -3.76 7.00 1.93
N THR A 281 -3.06 7.72 2.79
CA THR A 281 -3.05 9.17 3.01
C THR A 281 -4.34 9.73 3.61
N GLN A 282 -4.21 10.74 4.47
CA GLN A 282 -5.30 11.48 5.10
C GLN A 282 -6.34 10.60 5.84
N MET A 283 -5.89 9.47 6.42
CA MET A 283 -6.79 8.54 7.12
C MET A 283 -7.18 9.04 8.52
N LEU A 284 -6.17 9.43 9.33
CA LEU A 284 -6.34 9.99 10.68
C LEU A 284 -5.49 11.26 10.83
N GLU A 285 -5.46 12.10 9.80
CA GLU A 285 -4.55 13.24 9.64
C GLU A 285 -4.52 14.16 10.86
N SER A 286 -5.68 14.43 11.46
CA SER A 286 -5.78 15.28 12.66
C SER A 286 -5.03 14.72 13.87
N MET A 287 -4.76 13.39 13.89
CA MET A 287 -4.00 12.74 14.95
C MET A 287 -2.49 13.03 14.90
N GLN A 288 -2.00 13.75 13.91
CA GLN A 288 -0.65 14.33 14.00
C GLN A 288 -0.54 15.30 15.16
N GLU A 289 -1.60 16.07 15.43
CA GLU A 289 -1.63 17.10 16.46
C GLU A 289 -2.57 16.77 17.65
N ASN A 290 -3.58 15.91 17.44
CA ASN A 290 -4.62 15.61 18.41
C ASN A 290 -4.59 14.14 18.85
N PRO A 291 -4.86 13.82 20.13
CA PRO A 291 -4.86 12.43 20.62
C PRO A 291 -6.09 11.62 20.17
N ARG A 292 -7.05 12.25 19.49
CA ARG A 292 -8.27 11.62 18.98
C ARG A 292 -8.59 12.14 17.59
N PRO A 293 -9.07 11.26 16.68
CA PRO A 293 -9.45 11.67 15.34
C PRO A 293 -10.80 12.40 15.34
N THR A 294 -11.09 13.06 14.25
CA THR A 294 -12.43 13.55 13.94
C THR A 294 -13.39 12.41 13.62
N ARG A 295 -14.70 12.66 13.68
CA ARG A 295 -15.72 11.68 13.26
C ARG A 295 -15.64 11.36 11.76
N ALA A 296 -15.27 12.35 10.94
CA ALA A 296 -15.11 12.18 9.50
C ALA A 296 -13.98 11.19 9.18
N GLU A 297 -12.83 11.30 9.86
CA GLU A 297 -11.69 10.39 9.71
C GLU A 297 -12.02 8.96 10.16
N VAL A 298 -12.72 8.80 11.29
CA VAL A 298 -13.21 7.47 11.72
C VAL A 298 -14.13 6.86 10.67
N SER A 299 -15.00 7.67 10.07
CA SER A 299 -15.91 7.23 9.00
C SER A 299 -15.16 6.88 7.73
N ASP A 300 -14.10 7.61 7.39
CA ASP A 300 -13.27 7.35 6.22
C ASP A 300 -12.52 6.01 6.34
N VAL A 301 -11.85 5.77 7.47
CA VAL A 301 -11.21 4.46 7.75
C VAL A 301 -12.23 3.32 7.69
N ALA A 302 -13.40 3.51 8.29
CA ALA A 302 -14.47 2.51 8.26
C ALA A 302 -14.94 2.22 6.83
N ASN A 303 -15.14 3.25 6.02
CA ASN A 303 -15.56 3.10 4.62
C ASN A 303 -14.54 2.37 3.77
N ALA A 304 -13.24 2.65 3.92
CA ALA A 304 -12.19 1.92 3.23
C ALA A 304 -12.25 0.41 3.53
N ILE A 305 -12.53 0.03 4.78
CA ILE A 305 -12.68 -1.37 5.19
C ILE A 305 -13.97 -1.98 4.61
N TYR A 306 -15.10 -1.27 4.63
CA TYR A 306 -16.35 -1.71 3.98
C TYR A 306 -16.19 -1.86 2.46
N ASP A 307 -15.41 -1.01 1.82
CA ASP A 307 -15.09 -1.10 0.40
C ASP A 307 -14.30 -2.38 0.07
N GLY A 308 -13.60 -2.95 1.05
CA GLY A 308 -12.84 -4.20 0.93
C GLY A 308 -11.32 -4.01 0.76
N THR A 309 -10.73 -2.93 1.29
CA THR A 309 -9.28 -2.76 1.30
C THR A 309 -8.58 -3.88 2.09
N ASP A 310 -7.37 -4.27 1.69
CA ASP A 310 -6.56 -5.25 2.44
C ASP A 310 -5.81 -4.57 3.58
N ALA A 311 -5.35 -3.35 3.34
CA ALA A 311 -4.59 -2.58 4.31
C ALA A 311 -4.98 -1.11 4.29
N ILE A 312 -4.75 -0.46 5.41
CA ILE A 312 -4.90 0.97 5.64
C ILE A 312 -3.56 1.53 6.10
N MET A 313 -3.22 2.75 5.69
CA MET A 313 -1.89 3.32 5.91
C MET A 313 -1.94 4.62 6.71
N LEU A 314 -1.02 4.76 7.66
CA LEU A 314 -0.68 6.00 8.35
C LEU A 314 0.59 6.60 7.73
N SER A 315 0.57 7.90 7.48
CA SER A 315 1.68 8.69 6.93
C SER A 315 2.31 9.59 8.00
N GLY A 316 1.95 10.85 8.02
CA GLY A 316 2.43 11.82 9.00
C GLY A 316 2.05 11.46 10.43
N GLU A 317 0.89 10.85 10.63
CA GLU A 317 0.35 10.44 11.94
C GLU A 317 1.33 9.54 12.71
N SER A 318 2.00 8.62 12.02
CA SER A 318 2.98 7.73 12.64
C SER A 318 4.43 8.17 12.45
N ALA A 319 4.74 9.01 11.43
CA ALA A 319 6.10 9.41 11.11
C ALA A 319 6.61 10.61 11.93
N GLN A 320 5.77 11.62 12.11
CA GLN A 320 6.13 12.91 12.74
C GLN A 320 5.08 13.42 13.71
N GLY A 321 3.91 12.79 13.80
CA GLY A 321 2.82 13.18 14.69
C GLY A 321 3.19 13.04 16.16
N LYS A 322 2.45 13.73 17.00
CA LYS A 322 2.64 13.72 18.48
C LYS A 322 2.11 12.45 19.13
N TYR A 323 1.25 11.70 18.43
CA TYR A 323 0.50 10.56 18.97
C TYR A 323 0.60 9.30 18.09
N PRO A 324 1.82 8.82 17.75
CA PRO A 324 1.99 7.72 16.80
C PRO A 324 1.38 6.40 17.31
N GLU A 325 1.53 6.05 18.58
CA GLU A 325 0.97 4.83 19.17
C GLU A 325 -0.56 4.88 19.20
N GLU A 326 -1.14 6.00 19.62
CA GLU A 326 -2.59 6.21 19.68
C GLU A 326 -3.23 6.17 18.29
N ALA A 327 -2.55 6.66 17.27
CA ALA A 327 -3.03 6.60 15.89
C ALA A 327 -3.14 5.14 15.40
N VAL A 328 -2.13 4.31 15.64
CA VAL A 328 -2.16 2.88 15.30
C VAL A 328 -3.23 2.14 16.11
N LEU A 329 -3.31 2.39 17.44
CA LEU A 329 -4.35 1.81 18.30
C LEU A 329 -5.76 2.19 17.85
N THR A 330 -5.96 3.44 17.44
CA THR A 330 -7.25 3.93 16.94
C THR A 330 -7.62 3.22 15.64
N MET A 331 -6.69 3.14 14.70
CA MET A 331 -6.88 2.45 13.43
C MET A 331 -7.20 0.96 13.66
N ASN A 332 -6.49 0.32 14.58
CA ASN A 332 -6.72 -1.07 14.98
C ASN A 332 -8.14 -1.27 15.57
N LYS A 333 -8.57 -0.39 16.47
CA LYS A 333 -9.92 -0.44 17.07
C LYS A 333 -11.03 -0.26 16.03
N ILE A 334 -10.85 0.68 15.09
CA ILE A 334 -11.82 0.87 14.01
C ILE A 334 -11.90 -0.40 13.17
N ALA A 335 -10.75 -0.95 12.77
CA ALA A 335 -10.70 -2.17 11.96
C ALA A 335 -11.43 -3.33 12.63
N HIS A 336 -11.13 -3.64 13.88
CA HIS A 336 -11.83 -4.68 14.64
C HIS A 336 -13.33 -4.45 14.68
N LYS A 337 -13.77 -3.22 14.96
CA LYS A 337 -15.20 -2.92 15.09
C LYS A 337 -15.95 -3.08 13.77
N ILE A 338 -15.36 -2.65 12.68
CA ILE A 338 -15.98 -2.75 11.35
C ILE A 338 -15.99 -4.21 10.87
N GLU A 339 -14.91 -4.96 11.10
CA GLU A 339 -14.83 -6.38 10.73
C GLU A 339 -15.90 -7.24 11.41
N GLU A 340 -16.39 -6.87 12.60
CA GLU A 340 -17.52 -7.53 13.27
C GLU A 340 -18.84 -7.29 12.56
N SER A 341 -18.98 -6.21 11.81
CA SER A 341 -20.22 -5.80 11.14
C SER A 341 -20.28 -6.12 9.64
N LEU A 342 -19.20 -6.70 9.07
CA LEU A 342 -19.16 -7.05 7.66
C LEU A 342 -20.15 -8.15 7.30
N ASP A 343 -20.85 -7.98 6.17
CA ASP A 343 -21.66 -9.06 5.56
C ASP A 343 -20.75 -10.04 4.79
N TYR A 344 -20.13 -10.95 5.52
CA TYR A 344 -19.21 -11.96 4.96
C TYR A 344 -19.89 -12.83 3.90
N ALA A 345 -21.19 -13.12 4.03
CA ALA A 345 -21.92 -13.91 3.06
C ALA A 345 -22.05 -13.21 1.71
N SER A 346 -22.35 -11.92 1.72
CA SER A 346 -22.41 -11.12 0.47
C SER A 346 -21.04 -10.90 -0.16
N ILE A 347 -19.99 -10.72 0.67
CA ILE A 347 -18.61 -10.60 0.21
C ILE A 347 -18.18 -11.90 -0.49
N LEU A 348 -18.41 -13.06 0.13
CA LEU A 348 -18.08 -14.38 -0.43
C LEU A 348 -18.80 -14.62 -1.76
N ARG A 349 -20.14 -14.37 -1.83
CA ARG A 349 -20.90 -14.52 -3.07
C ARG A 349 -20.34 -13.67 -4.22
N ARG A 350 -19.85 -12.47 -3.92
CA ARG A 350 -19.20 -11.58 -4.91
C ARG A 350 -17.86 -12.14 -5.35
N ALA A 351 -17.02 -12.62 -4.43
CA ALA A 351 -15.73 -13.21 -4.73
C ALA A 351 -15.86 -14.45 -5.62
N ILE A 352 -16.82 -15.34 -5.31
CA ILE A 352 -17.11 -16.53 -6.11
C ILE A 352 -17.49 -16.19 -7.57
N ARG A 353 -18.30 -15.16 -7.79
CA ARG A 353 -18.70 -14.73 -9.15
C ARG A 353 -17.55 -14.26 -10.03
N THR A 354 -16.44 -13.83 -9.43
CA THR A 354 -15.24 -13.34 -10.13
C THR A 354 -14.08 -14.33 -10.11
N ALA A 355 -14.30 -15.54 -9.54
CA ALA A 355 -13.28 -16.58 -9.46
C ALA A 355 -13.02 -17.21 -10.83
N ASP A 356 -11.76 -17.60 -11.06
CA ASP A 356 -11.37 -18.41 -12.22
C ASP A 356 -11.66 -19.89 -11.95
N ASN A 357 -12.73 -20.41 -12.53
CA ASN A 357 -13.18 -21.78 -12.32
C ASN A 357 -12.35 -22.82 -13.11
N SER A 358 -11.37 -22.41 -13.89
CA SER A 358 -10.50 -23.34 -14.66
C SER A 358 -9.37 -23.94 -13.82
N ASN A 359 -9.10 -23.39 -12.61
CA ASN A 359 -7.98 -23.77 -11.77
C ASN A 359 -8.44 -24.59 -10.56
N SER A 360 -7.93 -25.82 -10.44
CA SER A 360 -8.28 -26.74 -9.33
C SER A 360 -7.95 -26.18 -7.93
N SER A 361 -6.84 -25.43 -7.80
CA SER A 361 -6.49 -24.76 -6.54
C SER A 361 -7.50 -23.68 -6.16
N GLU A 362 -8.04 -22.97 -7.14
CA GLU A 362 -9.10 -21.98 -6.92
C GLU A 362 -10.39 -22.65 -6.47
N ALA A 363 -10.78 -23.75 -7.13
CA ALA A 363 -11.97 -24.53 -6.76
C ALA A 363 -11.90 -25.05 -5.32
N ILE A 364 -10.74 -25.55 -4.87
CA ILE A 364 -10.54 -26.00 -3.49
C ILE A 364 -10.64 -24.82 -2.52
N CYS A 365 -9.98 -23.71 -2.81
CA CYS A 365 -10.02 -22.53 -1.94
C CYS A 365 -11.44 -21.95 -1.83
N MET A 366 -12.19 -21.94 -2.93
CA MET A 366 -13.61 -21.57 -2.94
C MET A 366 -14.43 -22.48 -2.03
N SER A 367 -14.28 -23.81 -2.18
CA SER A 367 -14.98 -24.80 -1.34
C SER A 367 -14.63 -24.64 0.15
N VAL A 368 -13.36 -24.40 0.48
CA VAL A 368 -12.94 -24.10 1.88
C VAL A 368 -13.66 -22.88 2.41
N ALA A 369 -13.75 -21.80 1.63
CA ALA A 369 -14.41 -20.57 2.03
C ALA A 369 -15.93 -20.75 2.20
N GLU A 370 -16.58 -21.52 1.32
CA GLU A 370 -18.00 -21.88 1.44
C GLU A 370 -18.28 -22.74 2.66
N ILE A 371 -17.42 -23.73 2.93
CA ILE A 371 -17.53 -24.56 4.16
C ILE A 371 -17.35 -23.64 5.37
N ALA A 372 -16.33 -22.78 5.39
CA ALA A 372 -16.11 -21.86 6.50
C ALA A 372 -17.29 -20.90 6.74
N ALA A 373 -18.02 -20.51 5.69
CA ALA A 373 -19.19 -19.65 5.82
C ALA A 373 -20.43 -20.33 6.39
N ASN A 374 -20.56 -21.64 6.15
CA ASN A 374 -21.76 -22.41 6.51
C ASN A 374 -21.54 -23.35 7.70
N PHE A 375 -20.31 -23.61 8.06
CA PHE A 375 -19.92 -24.50 9.14
C PHE A 375 -19.11 -23.74 10.19
N ASN A 376 -19.40 -23.96 11.46
CA ASN A 376 -18.76 -23.21 12.55
C ASN A 376 -17.30 -23.66 12.77
N VAL A 377 -16.37 -23.05 12.05
CA VAL A 377 -14.93 -23.30 12.21
C VAL A 377 -14.23 -22.11 12.85
N SER A 378 -13.28 -22.41 13.72
CA SER A 378 -12.52 -21.39 14.46
C SER A 378 -11.40 -20.76 13.62
N ALA A 379 -10.86 -21.50 12.64
CA ALA A 379 -9.84 -21.00 11.71
C ALA A 379 -9.73 -21.87 10.45
N ILE A 380 -9.09 -21.31 9.43
CA ILE A 380 -8.55 -22.03 8.27
C ILE A 380 -7.03 -22.10 8.46
N ILE A 381 -6.46 -23.31 8.47
CA ILE A 381 -5.00 -23.54 8.48
C ILE A 381 -4.57 -23.85 7.06
N ALA A 382 -3.95 -22.86 6.41
CA ALA A 382 -3.59 -22.91 4.99
C ALA A 382 -2.08 -23.10 4.82
N PHE A 383 -1.61 -24.34 4.74
CA PHE A 383 -0.20 -24.63 4.48
C PHE A 383 0.23 -24.11 3.12
N THR A 384 1.36 -23.42 3.09
CA THR A 384 1.86 -22.79 1.87
C THR A 384 3.38 -22.65 1.89
N GLU A 385 4.04 -22.87 0.76
CA GLU A 385 5.48 -22.63 0.60
C GLU A 385 5.72 -21.20 0.08
N THR A 386 4.97 -20.79 -0.94
CA THR A 386 5.13 -19.52 -1.65
C THR A 386 4.11 -18.45 -1.27
N GLY A 387 3.19 -18.77 -0.37
CA GLY A 387 2.08 -17.90 0.00
C GLY A 387 0.83 -18.05 -0.90
N ALA A 388 0.89 -18.83 -1.98
CA ALA A 388 -0.19 -18.89 -2.97
C ALA A 388 -1.53 -19.34 -2.41
N THR A 389 -1.57 -20.41 -1.58
CA THR A 389 -2.80 -20.90 -0.93
C THR A 389 -3.40 -19.84 -0.01
N ALA A 390 -2.55 -19.21 0.85
CA ALA A 390 -3.02 -18.17 1.77
C ALA A 390 -3.58 -16.94 1.04
N LYS A 391 -2.95 -16.52 -0.07
CA LYS A 391 -3.43 -15.39 -0.91
C LYS A 391 -4.79 -15.71 -1.54
N ARG A 392 -4.96 -16.92 -2.10
CA ARG A 392 -6.25 -17.36 -2.65
C ARG A 392 -7.32 -17.37 -1.58
N MET A 393 -7.02 -17.89 -0.38
CA MET A 393 -7.96 -17.87 0.74
C MET A 393 -8.36 -16.46 1.16
N SER A 394 -7.38 -15.54 1.24
CA SER A 394 -7.62 -14.13 1.59
C SER A 394 -8.61 -13.45 0.65
N ARG A 395 -8.59 -13.77 -0.65
CA ARG A 395 -9.51 -13.23 -1.66
C ARG A 395 -10.98 -13.45 -1.31
N TYR A 396 -11.31 -14.61 -0.71
CA TYR A 396 -12.68 -14.97 -0.34
C TYR A 396 -13.16 -14.34 0.96
N ARG A 397 -12.29 -13.63 1.70
CA ARG A 397 -12.64 -12.90 2.93
C ARG A 397 -13.41 -13.77 3.93
N PRO A 398 -12.91 -14.93 4.37
CA PRO A 398 -13.62 -15.76 5.33
C PRO A 398 -13.84 -15.03 6.65
N HIS A 399 -14.94 -15.36 7.35
CA HIS A 399 -15.24 -14.75 8.64
C HIS A 399 -14.26 -15.16 9.75
N CYS A 400 -13.62 -16.34 9.63
CA CYS A 400 -12.59 -16.82 10.53
C CYS A 400 -11.18 -16.45 10.06
N PRO A 401 -10.15 -16.45 10.95
CA PRO A 401 -8.77 -16.19 10.58
C PRO A 401 -8.19 -17.26 9.65
N ILE A 402 -7.26 -16.82 8.80
CA ILE A 402 -6.44 -17.70 7.98
C ILE A 402 -5.05 -17.78 8.62
N ILE A 403 -4.73 -18.90 9.25
CA ILE A 403 -3.40 -19.19 9.76
C ILE A 403 -2.63 -19.84 8.62
N ALA A 404 -1.47 -19.28 8.25
CA ALA A 404 -0.70 -19.69 7.08
C ALA A 404 0.68 -20.22 7.48
N PRO A 405 0.81 -21.52 7.86
CA PRO A 405 2.10 -22.13 8.15
C PRO A 405 2.96 -22.22 6.89
N THR A 406 4.21 -21.76 6.99
CA THR A 406 5.19 -21.79 5.90
C THR A 406 6.60 -22.05 6.43
N PRO A 407 7.46 -22.79 5.70
CA PRO A 407 8.87 -22.98 6.08
C PRO A 407 9.77 -21.80 5.67
N SER A 408 9.24 -20.78 4.98
CA SER A 408 9.97 -19.67 4.42
C SER A 408 9.73 -18.37 5.20
N ASP A 409 10.78 -17.84 5.84
CA ASP A 409 10.74 -16.53 6.50
C ASP A 409 10.37 -15.40 5.52
N ASP A 410 10.86 -15.44 4.30
CA ASP A 410 10.51 -14.50 3.24
C ASP A 410 8.99 -14.55 2.90
N THR A 411 8.42 -15.76 2.83
CA THR A 411 6.98 -15.92 2.61
C THR A 411 6.16 -15.36 3.78
N VAL A 412 6.62 -15.54 5.03
CA VAL A 412 5.97 -14.92 6.21
C VAL A 412 5.84 -13.41 6.01
N LYS A 413 6.92 -12.74 5.65
CA LYS A 413 6.93 -11.28 5.45
C LYS A 413 6.11 -10.84 4.24
N LYS A 414 6.17 -11.56 3.13
CA LYS A 414 5.38 -11.28 1.92
C LYS A 414 3.87 -11.44 2.12
N LEU A 415 3.43 -12.20 3.13
CA LEU A 415 2.02 -12.33 3.49
C LEU A 415 1.52 -11.24 4.44
N ALA A 416 2.38 -10.33 4.91
CA ALA A 416 2.04 -9.30 5.90
C ALA A 416 0.92 -8.34 5.46
N LEU A 417 0.70 -8.16 4.16
CA LEU A 417 -0.35 -7.31 3.59
C LEU A 417 -1.63 -8.07 3.23
N ASN A 418 -1.64 -9.40 3.29
CA ASN A 418 -2.82 -10.17 2.91
C ASN A 418 -3.87 -10.14 4.02
N TRP A 419 -5.08 -9.68 3.68
CA TRP A 419 -6.20 -9.56 4.58
C TRP A 419 -6.52 -10.89 5.28
N GLY A 420 -6.72 -10.86 6.59
CA GLY A 420 -7.11 -12.04 7.39
C GLY A 420 -6.05 -13.11 7.52
N VAL A 421 -4.87 -12.95 6.92
CA VAL A 421 -3.78 -13.95 6.98
C VAL A 421 -2.87 -13.68 8.18
N LYS A 422 -2.65 -14.70 9.00
CA LYS A 422 -1.59 -14.75 10.02
C LYS A 422 -0.56 -15.77 9.56
N PRO A 423 0.55 -15.33 8.98
CA PRO A 423 1.63 -16.23 8.61
C PRO A 423 2.30 -16.79 9.89
N VAL A 424 2.78 -18.03 9.83
CA VAL A 424 3.47 -18.69 10.94
C VAL A 424 4.67 -19.43 10.36
N LEU A 425 5.87 -19.10 10.82
CA LEU A 425 7.06 -19.84 10.44
C LEU A 425 7.04 -21.23 11.07
N CYS A 426 7.22 -22.26 10.28
CA CYS A 426 7.19 -23.65 10.77
C CYS A 426 8.26 -24.50 10.08
N LYS A 427 8.46 -25.72 10.58
CA LYS A 427 9.32 -26.70 9.90
C LYS A 427 8.63 -27.27 8.66
N SER A 428 9.39 -27.55 7.61
CA SER A 428 8.88 -28.26 6.44
C SER A 428 8.48 -29.68 6.81
N MET A 429 7.27 -30.09 6.40
CA MET A 429 6.75 -31.46 6.59
C MET A 429 6.72 -32.20 5.26
N LYS A 430 7.17 -33.45 5.29
CA LYS A 430 7.26 -34.31 4.10
C LYS A 430 6.07 -35.28 3.94
N SER A 431 5.19 -35.36 4.92
CA SER A 431 4.02 -36.25 4.91
C SER A 431 2.75 -35.48 5.27
N ARG A 432 1.60 -36.01 4.80
CA ARG A 432 0.29 -35.45 5.15
C ARG A 432 0.00 -35.64 6.66
N GLU A 433 0.39 -36.76 7.23
CA GLU A 433 0.22 -37.03 8.67
C GLU A 433 0.97 -35.98 9.51
N GLY A 434 2.23 -35.72 9.17
CA GLY A 434 3.01 -34.66 9.83
C GLY A 434 2.41 -33.26 9.67
N LEU A 435 1.74 -32.96 8.54
CA LEU A 435 1.01 -31.72 8.38
C LEU A 435 -0.20 -31.63 9.31
N MET A 436 -0.94 -32.75 9.51
CA MET A 436 -2.09 -32.77 10.42
C MET A 436 -1.66 -32.62 11.89
N ASP A 437 -0.59 -33.25 12.30
CA ASP A 437 -0.03 -33.10 13.64
C ASP A 437 0.42 -31.66 13.90
N LEU A 438 1.13 -31.10 12.93
CA LEU A 438 1.56 -29.69 13.00
C LEU A 438 0.37 -28.71 13.01
N ALA A 439 -0.69 -28.98 12.26
CA ALA A 439 -1.91 -28.19 12.27
C ALA A 439 -2.55 -28.15 13.68
N MET A 440 -2.57 -29.27 14.38
CA MET A 440 -3.09 -29.32 15.75
C MET A 440 -2.24 -28.48 16.73
N VAL A 441 -0.92 -28.55 16.60
CA VAL A 441 0.00 -27.75 17.42
C VAL A 441 -0.23 -26.28 17.17
N ILE A 442 -0.19 -25.86 15.91
CA ILE A 442 -0.38 -24.46 15.49
C ILE A 442 -1.76 -23.94 15.92
N ALA A 443 -2.82 -24.76 15.80
CA ALA A 443 -4.15 -24.37 16.26
C ALA A 443 -4.14 -24.03 17.76
N LYS A 444 -3.56 -24.89 18.60
CA LYS A 444 -3.46 -24.65 20.05
C LYS A 444 -2.64 -23.44 20.40
N GLU A 445 -1.50 -23.24 19.75
CA GLU A 445 -0.63 -22.05 19.93
C GLU A 445 -1.36 -20.74 19.55
N ASN A 446 -2.31 -20.83 18.59
CA ASN A 446 -3.17 -19.71 18.20
C ASN A 446 -4.48 -19.62 19.01
N GLY A 447 -4.54 -20.35 20.13
CA GLY A 447 -5.62 -20.25 21.11
C GLY A 447 -6.91 -20.98 20.70
N ILE A 448 -6.88 -21.89 19.75
CA ILE A 448 -8.02 -22.76 19.39
C ILE A 448 -8.07 -23.90 20.40
N SER A 449 -9.22 -24.06 21.04
CA SER A 449 -9.38 -24.99 22.16
C SER A 449 -9.73 -26.44 21.70
N ALA A 450 -9.51 -27.41 22.55
CA ALA A 450 -10.00 -28.77 22.30
C ALA A 450 -11.51 -28.76 22.08
N GLY A 451 -11.97 -29.59 21.14
CA GLY A 451 -13.37 -29.63 20.70
C GLY A 451 -13.74 -28.63 19.60
N GLU A 452 -12.97 -27.55 19.39
CA GLU A 452 -13.18 -26.62 18.28
C GLU A 452 -12.73 -27.27 16.96
N GLN A 453 -13.33 -26.83 15.84
CA GLN A 453 -13.03 -27.35 14.53
C GLN A 453 -12.28 -26.34 13.68
N VAL A 454 -11.35 -26.82 12.87
CA VAL A 454 -10.59 -26.03 11.89
C VAL A 454 -10.67 -26.72 10.52
N ILE A 455 -10.50 -25.92 9.46
CA ILE A 455 -10.27 -26.48 8.12
C ILE A 455 -8.76 -26.45 7.85
N VAL A 456 -8.19 -27.59 7.51
CA VAL A 456 -6.80 -27.72 7.08
C VAL A 456 -6.77 -27.85 5.56
N THR A 457 -5.99 -27.03 4.90
CA THR A 457 -5.86 -27.02 3.42
C THR A 457 -4.41 -26.76 3.01
N GLY A 458 -4.05 -27.19 1.82
CA GLY A 458 -2.71 -27.00 1.29
C GLY A 458 -2.45 -27.80 0.03
N GLY A 459 -1.19 -27.79 -0.41
CA GLY A 459 -0.69 -28.65 -1.48
C GLY A 459 -0.14 -29.97 -0.97
N THR A 460 0.08 -30.91 -1.86
CA THR A 460 0.83 -32.14 -1.55
C THR A 460 2.28 -31.76 -1.19
N PRO A 461 2.85 -32.27 -0.08
CA PRO A 461 4.24 -32.01 0.26
C PRO A 461 5.20 -32.30 -0.89
N GLY A 462 6.09 -31.33 -1.18
CA GLY A 462 7.05 -31.41 -2.29
C GLY A 462 6.51 -30.99 -3.65
N VAL A 463 5.24 -30.58 -3.76
CA VAL A 463 4.65 -30.01 -4.98
C VAL A 463 4.27 -28.56 -4.72
N SER A 464 5.09 -27.64 -5.22
CA SER A 464 4.87 -26.20 -5.03
C SER A 464 3.74 -25.66 -5.91
N GLY A 465 3.00 -24.65 -5.41
CA GLY A 465 2.04 -23.87 -6.17
C GLY A 465 0.64 -24.47 -6.33
N LEU A 466 0.40 -25.70 -5.90
CA LEU A 466 -0.91 -26.35 -5.95
C LEU A 466 -1.57 -26.41 -4.57
N THR A 467 -2.86 -26.12 -4.51
CA THR A 467 -3.73 -26.46 -3.38
C THR A 467 -4.56 -27.68 -3.81
N SER A 468 -4.42 -28.81 -3.12
CA SER A 468 -4.93 -30.08 -3.61
C SER A 468 -5.84 -30.82 -2.64
N TYR A 469 -5.96 -30.35 -1.38
CA TYR A 469 -6.82 -30.98 -0.38
C TYR A 469 -7.47 -29.99 0.56
N LEU A 470 -8.54 -30.41 1.18
CA LEU A 470 -9.15 -29.81 2.38
C LEU A 470 -9.58 -30.93 3.35
N GLU A 471 -9.50 -30.64 4.63
CA GLU A 471 -9.93 -31.56 5.67
C GLU A 471 -10.47 -30.78 6.87
N ILE A 472 -11.60 -31.20 7.45
CA ILE A 472 -12.15 -30.63 8.69
C ILE A 472 -11.59 -31.44 9.84
N VAL A 473 -10.92 -30.79 10.77
CA VAL A 473 -10.23 -31.42 11.90
C VAL A 473 -10.79 -30.88 13.21
N THR A 474 -11.14 -31.79 14.15
CA THR A 474 -11.47 -31.41 15.52
C THR A 474 -10.18 -31.37 16.35
N ILE A 475 -9.91 -30.28 17.03
CA ILE A 475 -8.74 -30.11 17.89
C ILE A 475 -8.90 -30.99 19.14
N LYS A 476 -7.90 -31.82 19.39
CA LYS A 476 -7.87 -32.77 20.53
C LYS A 476 -7.22 -32.17 21.77
#